data_94e66c5d6556848cd2b2a07f791c1e6b
#
_entry.id   94e66c5d6556848cd2b2a07f791c1e6b
#
_cell.length_a   1.000
_cell.length_b   1.000
_cell.length_c   1.000
_cell.angle_alpha   90.00
_cell.angle_beta   90.00
_cell.angle_gamma   90.00
#
_symmetry.space_group_name_H-M   'P 1'
#
loop_
_entity.id
_entity.type
_entity.pdbx_description
1 polymer ?
#
loop_
_entity_poly.entity_id
_entity_poly.type
_entity_poly.pdbx_seq_one_letter_code
_entity_poly.pdbx_strand_id
1 'polypeptide(L)'
;MIQAIDRAARVLQALQGARHLGITELASELDLAPSTVHGIVKSLAEHGLVAKEPGSNRYRLXPALLKLSNVYLDTHEVRARAMRWTRELARRTGFSTRLGVTLFDEVLIIHHNRRPDGGQHMYETGLTIPAHASALGKVLLAYDPAWAAELMAGGLRS
;
A
#
# COMPACT_ATOMS: atom_id res chain seq x y z
N MET A 1 22.74 -1.48 -4.58
CA MET A 1 21.31 -1.49 -5.02
C MET A 1 21.26 -1.83 -6.51
N ILE A 2 20.37 -2.73 -6.93
CA ILE A 2 20.23 -3.10 -8.34
C ILE A 2 19.26 -2.09 -8.99
N GLN A 3 19.79 -1.24 -9.85
CA GLN A 3 19.11 -0.08 -10.44
C GLN A 3 17.82 -0.47 -11.17
N ALA A 4 17.81 -1.57 -11.90
CA ALA A 4 16.62 -2.00 -12.65
C ALA A 4 15.46 -2.35 -11.71
N ILE A 5 15.76 -2.99 -10.58
CA ILE A 5 14.73 -3.34 -9.57
C ILE A 5 14.19 -2.08 -8.91
N ASP A 6 15.08 -1.16 -8.52
CA ASP A 6 14.68 0.12 -7.92
C ASP A 6 13.73 0.88 -8.86
N ARG A 7 14.10 0.99 -10.14
CA ARG A 7 13.29 1.69 -11.13
C ARG A 7 11.93 1.03 -11.34
N ALA A 8 11.90 -0.31 -11.39
CA ALA A 8 10.65 -1.06 -11.53
C ALA A 8 9.73 -0.82 -10.32
N ALA A 9 10.27 -0.84 -9.10
CA ALA A 9 9.50 -0.54 -7.89
C ALA A 9 8.93 0.87 -7.92
N ARG A 10 9.73 1.86 -8.35
CA ARG A 10 9.27 3.26 -8.45
C ARG A 10 8.15 3.43 -9.49
N VAL A 11 8.20 2.69 -10.61
CA VAL A 11 7.10 2.68 -11.60
C VAL A 11 5.82 2.18 -10.96
N LEU A 12 5.89 1.07 -10.19
CA LEU A 12 4.71 0.51 -9.53
C LEU A 12 4.14 1.50 -8.49
N GLN A 13 5.01 2.18 -7.73
CA GLN A 13 4.61 3.18 -6.74
C GLN A 13 3.95 4.40 -7.39
N ALA A 14 4.49 4.88 -8.51
CA ALA A 14 3.90 6.00 -9.25
C ALA A 14 2.49 5.64 -9.75
N LEU A 15 2.33 4.42 -10.29
CA LEU A 15 1.02 3.93 -10.75
C LEU A 15 0.04 3.71 -9.58
N GLN A 16 0.53 3.37 -8.40
CA GLN A 16 -0.30 3.27 -7.20
C GLN A 16 -0.86 4.65 -6.84
N GLY A 17 -0.03 5.69 -6.87
CA GLY A 17 -0.42 7.05 -6.50
C GLY A 17 -1.39 7.68 -7.50
N ALA A 18 -0.98 7.71 -8.77
CA ALA A 18 -1.74 8.41 -9.83
C ALA A 18 -2.82 7.57 -10.50
N ARG A 19 -2.79 6.25 -10.33
CA ARG A 19 -3.70 5.25 -10.91
C ARG A 19 -3.49 4.98 -12.40
N HIS A 20 -3.31 6.00 -13.22
CA HIS A 20 -3.14 5.90 -14.68
C HIS A 20 -2.06 6.88 -15.13
N LEU A 21 -0.97 6.40 -15.70
CA LEU A 21 0.11 7.25 -16.26
C LEU A 21 0.58 6.72 -17.61
N GLY A 22 0.91 7.63 -18.50
CA GLY A 22 1.57 7.32 -19.77
C GLY A 22 3.08 7.24 -19.59
N ILE A 23 3.78 6.76 -20.63
CA ILE A 23 5.25 6.62 -20.60
C ILE A 23 5.93 7.98 -20.33
N THR A 24 5.44 9.05 -20.96
CA THR A 24 6.03 10.39 -20.83
C THR A 24 5.85 10.93 -19.42
N GLU A 25 4.67 10.71 -18.82
CA GLU A 25 4.37 11.14 -17.46
C GLU A 25 5.27 10.39 -16.46
N LEU A 26 5.37 9.07 -16.61
CA LEU A 26 6.24 8.23 -15.78
C LEU A 26 7.72 8.66 -15.92
N ALA A 27 8.16 8.92 -17.16
CA ALA A 27 9.54 9.33 -17.42
C ALA A 27 9.87 10.64 -16.69
N SER A 28 8.94 11.59 -16.78
CA SER A 28 9.09 12.90 -16.10
C SER A 28 9.10 12.74 -14.57
N GLU A 29 8.16 11.97 -14.02
CA GLU A 29 8.03 11.77 -12.58
C GLU A 29 9.25 11.06 -11.97
N LEU A 30 9.82 10.10 -12.72
CA LEU A 30 10.93 9.28 -12.23
C LEU A 30 12.31 9.83 -12.62
N ASP A 31 12.35 10.87 -13.44
CA ASP A 31 13.57 11.44 -14.02
C ASP A 31 14.36 10.36 -14.79
N LEU A 32 13.66 9.71 -15.73
CA LEU A 32 14.22 8.64 -16.57
C LEU A 32 13.91 8.90 -18.04
N ALA A 33 14.76 8.37 -18.93
CA ALA A 33 14.48 8.42 -20.36
C ALA A 33 13.20 7.62 -20.68
N PRO A 34 12.33 8.11 -21.59
CA PRO A 34 11.12 7.38 -21.98
C PRO A 34 11.38 5.96 -22.48
N SER A 35 12.49 5.74 -23.19
CA SER A 35 12.87 4.39 -23.67
C SER A 35 13.14 3.44 -22.51
N THR A 36 13.76 3.93 -21.44
CA THR A 36 14.02 3.15 -20.23
C THR A 36 12.69 2.77 -19.55
N VAL A 37 11.79 3.75 -19.39
CA VAL A 37 10.47 3.52 -18.77
C VAL A 37 9.67 2.51 -19.62
N HIS A 38 9.71 2.64 -20.95
CA HIS A 38 9.01 1.72 -21.85
C HIS A 38 9.49 0.29 -21.65
N GLY A 39 10.82 0.08 -21.54
CA GLY A 39 11.38 -1.25 -21.28
C GLY A 39 10.92 -1.83 -19.94
N ILE A 40 10.93 -1.01 -18.88
CA ILE A 40 10.48 -1.43 -17.55
C ILE A 40 9.00 -1.81 -17.57
N VAL A 41 8.16 -0.95 -18.13
CA VAL A 41 6.70 -1.17 -18.21
C VAL A 41 6.40 -2.43 -19.02
N LYS A 42 7.12 -2.66 -20.13
CA LYS A 42 6.97 -3.87 -20.93
C LYS A 42 7.27 -5.12 -20.11
N SER A 43 8.41 -5.13 -19.39
CA SER A 43 8.77 -6.26 -18.52
C SER A 43 7.72 -6.50 -17.42
N LEU A 44 7.27 -5.44 -16.76
CA LEU A 44 6.22 -5.54 -15.73
C LEU A 44 4.91 -6.10 -16.32
N ALA A 45 4.59 -5.72 -17.56
CA ALA A 45 3.38 -6.18 -18.24
C ALA A 45 3.47 -7.68 -18.57
N GLU A 46 4.65 -8.16 -18.96
CA GLU A 46 4.87 -9.59 -19.23
C GLU A 46 4.60 -10.46 -17.99
N HIS A 47 4.74 -9.86 -16.79
CA HIS A 47 4.43 -10.54 -15.52
C HIS A 47 3.04 -10.19 -14.97
N GLY A 48 2.22 -9.44 -15.71
CA GLY A 48 0.88 -9.08 -15.30
C GLY A 48 0.78 -8.08 -14.15
N LEU A 49 1.90 -7.42 -13.84
CA LEU A 49 1.95 -6.42 -12.75
C LEU A 49 1.41 -5.06 -13.20
N VAL A 50 1.53 -4.78 -14.50
CA VAL A 50 1.08 -3.54 -15.14
C VAL A 50 0.32 -3.93 -16.41
N ALA A 51 -0.67 -3.14 -16.80
CA ALA A 51 -1.40 -3.35 -18.06
C ALA A 51 -1.65 -2.00 -18.73
N LYS A 52 -1.59 -2.01 -20.06
CA LYS A 52 -2.01 -0.85 -20.84
C LYS A 52 -3.54 -0.77 -20.81
N GLU A 53 -4.05 0.44 -20.63
CA GLU A 53 -5.48 0.68 -20.59
C GLU A 53 -6.08 0.62 -22.00
N PRO A 54 -7.16 -0.12 -22.22
CA PRO A 54 -7.77 -0.20 -23.54
C PRO A 54 -8.17 1.19 -24.07
N GLY A 55 -7.83 1.46 -25.30
CA GLY A 55 -8.17 2.72 -25.98
C GLY A 55 -7.33 3.92 -25.54
N SER A 56 -6.27 3.71 -24.75
CA SER A 56 -5.42 4.81 -24.34
C SER A 56 -3.95 4.43 -24.41
N ASN A 57 -3.06 5.42 -24.20
CA ASN A 57 -1.62 5.18 -24.07
C ASN A 57 -1.16 5.19 -22.62
N ARG A 58 -2.10 5.00 -21.68
CA ARG A 58 -1.83 5.00 -20.26
C ARG A 58 -1.72 3.57 -19.73
N TYR A 59 -1.03 3.42 -18.63
CA TYR A 59 -0.80 2.14 -17.93
C TYR A 59 -1.40 2.21 -16.54
N ARG A 60 -1.77 1.05 -15.99
CA ARG A 60 -2.32 0.89 -14.65
C ARG A 60 -1.84 -0.41 -14.04
N LEU A 61 -2.01 -0.49 -12.74
CA LEU A 61 -1.67 -1.73 -12.04
C LEU A 61 -2.60 -2.87 -12.45
N UNK A 62 -2.10 -4.08 -12.58
CA UNK A 62 -2.70 -5.13 -13.02
C UNK A 62 -3.02 -6.02 -11.95
N PRO A 63 -3.73 -7.01 -12.31
CA PRO A 63 -4.27 -7.87 -11.22
C PRO A 63 -3.30 -8.87 -10.59
N ALA A 64 -2.15 -9.17 -11.20
CA ALA A 64 -1.19 -10.10 -10.58
C ALA A 64 -0.73 -9.62 -9.19
N LEU A 65 -0.76 -8.30 -8.95
CA LEU A 65 -0.43 -7.71 -7.64
C LEU A 65 -1.36 -8.23 -6.54
N LEU A 66 -2.63 -8.46 -6.87
CA LEU A 66 -3.59 -8.99 -5.90
C LEU A 66 -3.20 -10.42 -5.46
N LYS A 67 -2.68 -11.22 -6.39
CA LYS A 67 -2.20 -12.57 -6.04
C LYS A 67 -1.05 -12.49 -5.04
N LEU A 68 -0.11 -11.57 -5.27
CA LEU A 68 1.03 -11.37 -4.36
C LEU A 68 0.57 -10.89 -2.98
N SER A 69 -0.34 -9.90 -2.96
CA SER A 69 -0.83 -9.34 -1.69
C SER A 69 -1.65 -10.38 -0.90
N ASN A 70 -2.41 -11.24 -1.58
CA ASN A 70 -3.17 -12.27 -0.89
C ASN A 70 -2.25 -13.26 -0.15
N VAL A 71 -1.13 -13.64 -0.74
CA VAL A 71 -0.16 -14.51 -0.05
C VAL A 71 0.34 -13.84 1.22
N TYR A 72 0.69 -12.56 1.14
CA TYR A 72 1.12 -11.79 2.32
C TYR A 72 0.04 -11.79 3.41
N LEU A 73 -1.21 -11.46 3.02
CA LEU A 73 -2.33 -11.37 3.98
C LEU A 73 -2.67 -12.73 4.59
N ASP A 74 -2.65 -13.79 3.79
CA ASP A 74 -3.01 -15.14 4.26
C ASP A 74 -1.96 -15.74 5.20
N THR A 75 -0.69 -15.37 5.01
CA THR A 75 0.40 -15.89 5.85
C THR A 75 0.70 -15.01 7.06
N HIS A 76 0.01 -13.87 7.21
CA HIS A 76 0.28 -12.93 8.29
C HIS A 76 -0.36 -13.40 9.60
N GLU A 77 0.45 -13.92 10.52
CA GLU A 77 0.01 -14.57 11.74
C GLU A 77 -0.84 -13.67 12.65
N VAL A 78 -0.42 -12.42 12.85
CA VAL A 78 -1.16 -11.47 13.71
C VAL A 78 -2.53 -11.18 13.11
N ARG A 79 -2.60 -11.00 11.77
CA ARG A 79 -3.87 -10.80 11.09
C ARG A 79 -4.81 -11.98 11.31
N ALA A 80 -4.32 -13.20 11.09
CA ALA A 80 -5.13 -14.41 11.23
C ALA A 80 -5.72 -14.53 12.64
N ARG A 81 -4.92 -14.23 13.67
CA ARG A 81 -5.36 -14.31 15.06
C ARG A 81 -6.30 -13.16 15.45
N ALA A 82 -6.10 -11.97 14.90
CA ALA A 82 -6.85 -10.77 15.28
C ALA A 82 -8.21 -10.65 14.62
N MET A 83 -8.45 -11.31 13.48
CA MET A 83 -9.64 -11.08 12.66
C MET A 83 -10.95 -11.26 13.43
N ARG A 84 -11.06 -12.33 14.23
CA ARG A 84 -12.29 -12.58 15.02
C ARG A 84 -12.50 -11.49 16.07
N TRP A 85 -11.40 -11.03 16.69
CA TRP A 85 -11.47 -10.03 17.75
C TRP A 85 -11.84 -8.66 17.22
N THR A 86 -11.28 -8.28 16.08
CA THR A 86 -11.61 -6.99 15.44
C THR A 86 -13.06 -6.97 14.94
N ARG A 87 -13.56 -8.11 14.45
CA ARG A 87 -14.96 -8.26 14.05
C ARG A 87 -15.89 -8.10 15.27
N GLU A 88 -15.58 -8.80 16.35
CA GLU A 88 -16.36 -8.72 17.59
C GLU A 88 -16.33 -7.29 18.17
N LEU A 89 -15.19 -6.63 18.12
CA LEU A 89 -15.06 -5.25 18.59
C LEU A 89 -15.97 -4.33 17.76
N ALA A 90 -15.96 -4.48 16.42
CA ALA A 90 -16.84 -3.69 15.55
C ALA A 90 -18.32 -3.91 15.90
N ARG A 91 -18.70 -5.18 16.13
CA ARG A 91 -20.07 -5.56 16.48
C ARG A 91 -20.49 -4.92 17.82
N ARG A 92 -19.62 -4.95 18.82
CA ARG A 92 -19.91 -4.46 20.20
C ARG A 92 -19.95 -2.94 20.26
N THR A 93 -19.09 -2.26 19.52
CA THR A 93 -18.97 -0.80 19.58
C THR A 93 -19.86 -0.07 18.55
N GLY A 94 -20.26 -0.77 17.48
CA GLY A 94 -20.96 -0.15 16.36
C GLY A 94 -20.06 0.65 15.43
N PHE A 95 -18.74 0.60 15.61
CA PHE A 95 -17.77 1.34 14.80
C PHE A 95 -16.96 0.42 13.91
N SER A 96 -16.38 0.96 12.86
CA SER A 96 -15.40 0.23 12.06
C SER A 96 -14.13 -0.03 12.88
N THR A 97 -13.45 -1.15 12.59
CA THR A 97 -12.17 -1.48 13.23
C THR A 97 -11.12 -1.73 12.17
N ARG A 98 -9.88 -1.43 12.50
CA ARG A 98 -8.74 -1.59 11.61
C ARG A 98 -7.62 -2.33 12.32
N LEU A 99 -6.89 -3.14 11.55
CA LEU A 99 -5.65 -3.76 12.00
C LEU A 99 -4.53 -3.21 11.13
N GLY A 100 -3.47 -2.69 11.74
CA GLY A 100 -2.35 -2.09 11.02
C GLY A 100 -1.02 -2.65 11.47
N VAL A 101 -0.05 -2.60 10.56
CA VAL A 101 1.35 -2.95 10.82
C VAL A 101 2.24 -1.80 10.36
N THR A 102 3.45 -1.74 10.88
CA THR A 102 4.42 -0.72 10.47
C THR A 102 4.89 -0.97 9.03
N LEU A 103 5.02 0.11 8.26
CA LEU A 103 5.59 0.09 6.91
C LEU A 103 6.38 1.38 6.71
N PHE A 104 7.70 1.31 6.82
CA PHE A 104 8.59 2.47 6.80
C PHE A 104 8.17 3.47 7.89
N ASP A 105 7.71 4.67 7.51
CA ASP A 105 7.30 5.73 8.43
C ASP A 105 5.78 5.86 8.59
N GLU A 106 5.03 4.86 8.10
CA GLU A 106 3.57 4.86 8.12
C GLU A 106 3.02 3.57 8.73
N VAL A 107 1.71 3.52 8.91
CA VAL A 107 0.99 2.31 9.30
C VAL A 107 0.18 1.82 8.09
N LEU A 108 0.43 0.58 7.68
CA LEU A 108 -0.33 -0.07 6.60
C LEU A 108 -1.52 -0.81 7.19
N ILE A 109 -2.71 -0.53 6.71
CA ILE A 109 -3.94 -1.24 7.12
C ILE A 109 -3.97 -2.60 6.41
N ILE A 110 -3.92 -3.68 7.18
CA ILE A 110 -3.92 -5.06 6.64
C ILE A 110 -5.26 -5.77 6.83
N HIS A 111 -6.18 -5.18 7.61
CA HIS A 111 -7.54 -5.70 7.77
C HIS A 111 -8.47 -4.58 8.23
N HIS A 112 -9.69 -4.60 7.71
CA HIS A 112 -10.70 -3.59 8.01
C HIS A 112 -12.07 -4.26 8.13
N ASN A 113 -12.73 -4.08 9.27
CA ASN A 113 -14.13 -4.46 9.45
C ASN A 113 -14.99 -3.20 9.35
N ARG A 114 -15.97 -3.22 8.46
CA ARG A 114 -16.91 -2.11 8.28
C ARG A 114 -17.82 -1.98 9.51
N ARG A 115 -18.45 -0.83 9.62
CA ARG A 115 -19.48 -0.61 10.62
C ARG A 115 -20.62 -1.60 10.40
N PRO A 116 -21.17 -2.19 11.48
CA PRO A 116 -22.28 -3.16 11.35
C PRO A 116 -23.56 -2.58 10.76
N ASP A 117 -23.75 -1.25 10.82
CA ASP A 117 -24.96 -0.57 10.32
C ASP A 117 -25.06 -0.53 8.79
N GLY A 118 -24.04 -1.01 8.08
CA GLY A 118 -24.04 -1.07 6.62
C GLY A 118 -23.83 0.25 5.90
N GLY A 119 -23.35 1.27 6.60
CA GLY A 119 -23.05 2.57 6.00
C GLY A 119 -22.04 2.45 4.86
N GLN A 120 -22.06 3.42 3.94
CA GLN A 120 -21.10 3.46 2.84
C GLN A 120 -19.70 3.71 3.39
N HIS A 121 -18.79 2.80 3.11
CA HIS A 121 -17.40 2.89 3.59
C HIS A 121 -16.44 2.55 2.48
N MET A 122 -15.38 3.33 2.37
CA MET A 122 -14.27 3.01 1.49
C MET A 122 -13.55 1.76 2.01
N TYR A 123 -13.10 0.90 1.11
CA TYR A 123 -12.30 -0.25 1.47
C TYR A 123 -10.89 0.24 1.82
N GLU A 124 -10.45 -0.05 3.04
CA GLU A 124 -9.22 0.54 3.57
C GLU A 124 -8.01 -0.40 3.64
N THR A 125 -8.20 -1.70 3.42
CA THR A 125 -7.07 -2.63 3.39
C THR A 125 -6.12 -2.23 2.25
N GLY A 126 -4.83 -2.06 2.57
CA GLY A 126 -3.83 -1.60 1.63
C GLY A 126 -3.56 -0.09 1.67
N LEU A 127 -4.35 0.67 2.44
CA LEU A 127 -4.08 2.11 2.64
C LEU A 127 -3.06 2.30 3.76
N THR A 128 -2.28 3.37 3.67
CA THR A 128 -1.38 3.80 4.73
C THR A 128 -1.94 5.02 5.45
N ILE A 129 -1.65 5.13 6.75
CA ILE A 129 -2.02 6.27 7.57
C ILE A 129 -0.78 6.76 8.33
N PRO A 130 -0.70 8.07 8.62
CA PRO A 130 0.49 8.60 9.33
C PRO A 130 0.65 8.00 10.72
N ALA A 131 1.90 7.66 11.07
CA ALA A 131 2.20 7.07 12.38
C ALA A 131 1.85 8.04 13.51
N HIS A 132 2.29 9.30 13.42
CA HIS A 132 2.15 10.28 14.49
C HIS A 132 0.71 10.80 14.67
N ALA A 133 -0.11 10.71 13.61
CA ALA A 133 -1.43 11.31 13.58
C ALA A 133 -2.60 10.31 13.69
N SER A 134 -2.28 9.03 13.91
CA SER A 134 -3.32 7.98 13.99
C SER A 134 -3.26 7.24 15.32
N ALA A 135 -4.40 6.71 15.75
CA ALA A 135 -4.48 5.90 16.97
C ALA A 135 -3.61 4.64 16.86
N LEU A 136 -3.65 3.97 15.69
CA LEU A 136 -2.82 2.80 15.42
C LEU A 136 -1.34 3.14 15.52
N GLY A 137 -0.93 4.23 14.89
CA GLY A 137 0.47 4.66 14.89
C GLY A 137 0.96 5.01 16.30
N LYS A 138 0.15 5.70 17.07
CA LYS A 138 0.50 6.08 18.45
C LYS A 138 0.72 4.83 19.33
N VAL A 139 -0.12 3.81 19.19
CA VAL A 139 0.05 2.54 19.92
C VAL A 139 1.34 1.84 19.47
N LEU A 140 1.56 1.74 18.15
CA LEU A 140 2.77 1.10 17.64
C LEU A 140 4.03 1.82 18.10
N LEU A 141 4.03 3.16 18.07
CA LEU A 141 5.17 3.96 18.57
C LEU A 141 5.43 3.70 20.06
N ALA A 142 4.36 3.54 20.85
CA ALA A 142 4.50 3.31 22.29
C ALA A 142 5.07 1.92 22.61
N TYR A 143 4.81 0.92 21.77
CA TYR A 143 5.18 -0.47 22.04
C TYR A 143 6.32 -0.99 21.16
N ASP A 144 6.80 -0.20 20.21
CA ASP A 144 7.96 -0.53 19.36
C ASP A 144 8.99 0.61 19.44
N PRO A 145 9.85 0.61 20.48
CA PRO A 145 10.82 1.68 20.64
C PRO A 145 11.87 1.76 19.53
N ALA A 146 12.17 0.63 18.86
CA ALA A 146 13.11 0.64 17.73
C ALA A 146 12.53 1.40 16.56
N TRP A 147 11.28 1.11 16.19
CA TRP A 147 10.57 1.83 15.12
C TRP A 147 10.39 3.31 15.47
N ALA A 148 10.04 3.60 16.72
CA ALA A 148 9.90 4.99 17.19
C ALA A 148 11.21 5.77 17.02
N ALA A 149 12.35 5.16 17.37
CA ALA A 149 13.66 5.79 17.21
C ALA A 149 14.00 6.06 15.74
N GLU A 150 13.72 5.10 14.86
CA GLU A 150 13.93 5.27 13.41
C GLU A 150 13.10 6.43 12.86
N LEU A 151 11.83 6.50 13.27
CA LEU A 151 10.91 7.54 12.81
C LEU A 151 11.37 8.92 13.28
N MET A 152 11.78 9.04 14.53
CA MET A 152 12.26 10.31 15.09
C MET A 152 13.56 10.77 14.42
N ALA A 153 14.45 9.83 14.12
CA ALA A 153 15.72 10.14 13.42
C ALA A 153 15.49 10.63 11.98
N GLY A 154 14.47 10.08 11.30
CA GLY A 154 14.12 10.49 9.93
C GLY A 154 13.31 11.78 9.84
N GLY A 155 12.78 12.26 10.95
CA GLY A 155 11.88 13.41 11.01
C GLY A 155 10.45 13.04 10.63
N LEU A 156 9.49 13.66 11.28
CA LEU A 156 8.07 13.43 10.98
C LEU A 156 7.67 14.14 9.70
N ARG A 157 7.08 13.42 8.77
CA ARG A 157 6.52 14.03 7.56
C ARG A 157 5.23 14.78 7.94
N SER A 158 5.10 15.99 7.49
CA SER A 158 3.94 16.85 7.73
C SER A 158 2.81 16.50 6.75
#